data_3799a563f37c630c4ddbf69ea43db679
#
_entry.id   3799a563f37c630c4ddbf69ea43db679
#
_cell.length_a   1.000
_cell.length_b   1.000
_cell.length_c   1.000
_cell.angle_alpha   90.00
_cell.angle_beta   90.00
_cell.angle_gamma   90.00
#
_symmetry.space_group_name_H-M   'P 1'
#
loop_
_entity.id
_entity.type
_entity.pdbx_description
1 polymer ?
#
loop_
_entity_poly.entity_id
_entity_poly.type
_entity_poly.pdbx_seq_one_letter_code
_entity_poly.pdbx_strand_id
1 'polypeptide(L)' 'MLTNNIELDLKTRMIEEGVTQTEIAEGLGVSIPYVNRIIRGREHIVNKTFVKMMDELGYDVELTYKKKAEE' A
#
# COMPACT_ATOMS: atom_id res chain seq x y z
N MET A 1 -6.23 -15.04 2.78
CA MET A 1 -4.98 -14.39 3.24
C MET A 1 -4.61 -13.28 2.27
N LEU A 2 -4.14 -12.16 2.75
CA LEU A 2 -3.60 -11.12 1.88
C LEU A 2 -2.19 -11.53 1.44
N THR A 3 -1.99 -11.66 0.13
CA THR A 3 -0.73 -12.18 -0.40
C THR A 3 0.33 -11.10 -0.66
N ASN A 4 -0.07 -9.83 -0.70
CA ASN A 4 0.84 -8.72 -0.93
C ASN A 4 1.71 -8.41 0.30
N ASN A 5 2.96 -8.05 0.04
CA ASN A 5 3.77 -7.30 0.99
C ASN A 5 3.63 -5.81 0.64
N ILE A 6 2.74 -5.11 1.34
CA ILE A 6 2.38 -3.73 1.02
C ILE A 6 3.57 -2.78 1.17
N GLU A 7 4.40 -2.97 2.21
CA GLU A 7 5.61 -2.17 2.39
C GLU A 7 6.54 -2.30 1.20
N LEU A 8 6.80 -3.52 0.76
CA LEU A 8 7.65 -3.78 -0.40
C LEU A 8 7.03 -3.22 -1.68
N ASP A 9 5.72 -3.42 -1.86
CA ASP A 9 5.01 -2.93 -3.03
C ASP A 9 5.15 -1.42 -3.18
N LEU A 10 4.92 -0.68 -2.10
CA LEU A 10 5.02 0.77 -2.12
C LEU A 10 6.47 1.25 -2.32
N LYS A 11 7.41 0.67 -1.60
CA LYS A 11 8.83 1.03 -1.74
C LYS A 11 9.35 0.78 -3.16
N THR A 12 8.94 -0.32 -3.77
CA THR A 12 9.31 -0.63 -5.16
C THR A 12 8.80 0.44 -6.11
N ARG A 13 7.54 0.86 -5.96
CA ARG A 13 6.96 1.93 -6.81
C ARG A 13 7.65 3.26 -6.59
N MET A 14 7.98 3.59 -5.34
CA MET A 14 8.72 4.82 -5.04
C MET A 14 10.07 4.84 -5.74
N ILE A 15 10.79 3.73 -5.73
CA ILE A 15 12.09 3.61 -6.41
C ILE A 15 11.91 3.73 -7.92
N GLU A 16 10.96 3.02 -8.49
CA GLU A 16 10.68 3.05 -9.94
C GLU A 16 10.33 4.45 -10.44
N GLU A 17 9.56 5.21 -9.65
CA GLU A 17 9.12 6.55 -10.01
C GLU A 17 10.09 7.65 -9.53
N GLY A 18 11.13 7.30 -8.79
CA GLY A 18 12.09 8.27 -8.26
C GLY A 18 11.46 9.22 -7.26
N VAL A 19 10.49 8.77 -6.45
CA VAL A 19 9.75 9.58 -5.50
C VAL A 19 10.13 9.22 -4.07
N THR A 20 10.38 10.25 -3.24
CA THR A 20 10.73 10.08 -1.83
C THR A 20 9.51 10.17 -0.92
N GLN A 21 9.67 9.72 0.34
CA GLN A 21 8.62 9.88 1.36
C GLN A 21 8.27 11.35 1.58
N THR A 22 9.28 12.22 1.56
CA THR A 22 9.08 13.67 1.72
C THR A 22 8.18 14.22 0.61
N GLU A 23 8.44 13.83 -0.62
CA GLU A 23 7.62 14.26 -1.77
C GLU A 23 6.18 13.77 -1.67
N ILE A 24 5.97 12.53 -1.22
CA ILE A 24 4.63 11.99 -1.00
C ILE A 24 3.91 12.78 0.10
N ALA A 25 4.58 13.01 1.23
CA ALA A 25 4.01 13.77 2.34
C ALA A 25 3.60 15.18 1.91
N GLU A 26 4.47 15.87 1.18
CA GLU A 26 4.19 17.22 0.65
C GLU A 26 3.00 17.20 -0.30
N GLY A 27 2.96 16.24 -1.22
CA GLY A 27 1.87 16.12 -2.19
C GLY A 27 0.52 15.85 -1.56
N LEU A 28 0.49 15.14 -0.43
CA LEU A 28 -0.74 14.81 0.30
C LEU A 28 -1.09 15.81 1.40
N GLY A 29 -0.16 16.70 1.76
CA GLY A 29 -0.36 17.63 2.87
C GLY A 29 -0.39 16.93 4.24
N VAL A 30 0.40 15.86 4.40
CA VAL A 30 0.49 15.09 5.66
C VAL A 30 1.93 15.09 6.16
N SER A 31 2.12 14.60 7.39
CA SER A 31 3.45 14.51 7.98
C SER A 31 4.25 13.32 7.45
N ILE A 32 5.58 13.43 7.48
CA ILE A 32 6.48 12.33 7.13
C ILE A 32 6.28 11.12 8.06
N PRO A 33 6.16 11.28 9.40
CA PRO A 33 5.85 10.15 10.27
C PRO A 33 4.56 9.42 9.93
N TYR A 34 3.54 10.13 9.47
CA TYR A 34 2.28 9.53 9.02
C TYR A 34 2.51 8.64 7.79
N VAL A 35 3.22 9.15 6.78
CA VAL A 35 3.58 8.37 5.58
C VAL A 35 4.37 7.13 5.98
N ASN A 36 5.33 7.28 6.90
CA ASN A 36 6.15 6.17 7.37
C ASN A 36 5.31 5.06 8.01
N ARG A 37 4.31 5.42 8.83
CA ARG A 37 3.41 4.42 9.44
C ARG A 37 2.64 3.62 8.39
N ILE A 38 2.18 4.29 7.34
CA ILE A 38 1.47 3.61 6.26
C ILE A 38 2.42 2.68 5.50
N ILE A 39 3.62 3.17 5.16
CA ILE A 39 4.64 2.37 4.46
C ILE A 39 4.99 1.11 5.25
N ARG A 40 5.12 1.22 6.57
CA ARG A 40 5.44 0.07 7.42
C ARG A 40 4.26 -0.88 7.65
N GLY A 41 3.13 -0.63 7.03
CA GLY A 41 1.96 -1.49 7.15
C GLY A 41 1.32 -1.47 8.53
N ARG A 42 1.57 -0.43 9.33
CA ARG A 42 1.00 -0.29 10.68
C ARG A 42 -0.43 0.23 10.67
N GLU A 43 -0.85 0.80 9.56
CA GLU A 43 -2.23 1.17 9.31
C GLU A 43 -2.91 0.03 8.55
N HIS A 44 -4.19 -0.21 8.83
CA HIS A 44 -4.95 -1.26 8.16
C HIS A 44 -5.39 -0.78 6.77
N ILE A 45 -4.61 -1.12 5.76
CA ILE A 45 -4.91 -0.78 4.37
C ILE A 45 -6.06 -1.64 3.86
N VAL A 46 -6.06 -2.91 4.25
CA VAL A 46 -7.13 -3.85 3.92
C VAL A 46 -7.76 -4.34 5.22
N ASN A 47 -9.09 -4.38 5.28
CA ASN A 47 -9.81 -4.83 6.46
C ASN A 47 -9.47 -6.30 6.76
N LYS A 48 -8.95 -6.55 7.95
CA LYS A 48 -8.54 -7.90 8.37
C LYS A 48 -9.72 -8.88 8.44
N THR A 49 -10.87 -8.40 8.87
CA THR A 49 -12.06 -9.25 8.95
C THR A 49 -12.52 -9.69 7.57
N PHE A 50 -12.50 -8.77 6.60
CA PHE A 50 -12.80 -9.12 5.22
C PHE A 50 -11.86 -10.21 4.69
N VAL A 51 -10.56 -10.07 4.93
CA VAL A 51 -9.57 -11.08 4.51
C VAL A 51 -9.86 -12.44 5.14
N LYS A 52 -10.22 -12.46 6.42
CA LYS A 52 -10.60 -13.70 7.11
C LYS A 52 -11.88 -14.32 6.54
N MET A 53 -12.84 -13.48 6.18
CA MET A 53 -14.07 -13.96 5.52
C MET A 53 -13.76 -14.62 4.18
N MET A 54 -12.86 -14.04 3.41
CA MET A 54 -12.43 -14.63 2.14
C MET A 54 -11.66 -15.93 2.35
N ASP A 55 -10.82 -16.00 3.38
CA ASP A 55 -10.13 -17.25 3.75
C ASP A 55 -11.12 -18.38 4.06
N GLU A 56 -12.19 -18.07 4.79
CA GLU A 56 -13.23 -19.07 5.10
C GLU A 56 -13.93 -19.59 3.85
N LEU A 57 -14.01 -18.76 2.81
CA LEU A 57 -14.59 -19.14 1.52
C LEU A 57 -13.57 -19.85 0.62
N GLY A 58 -12.31 -19.93 1.03
CA GLY A 58 -11.24 -20.57 0.25
C GLY A 58 -10.53 -19.62 -0.73
N TYR A 59 -10.54 -18.31 -0.48
CA TYR A 59 -9.91 -17.34 -1.35
C TYR A 59 -8.81 -16.57 -0.63
N ASP A 60 -7.73 -16.32 -1.35
CA ASP A 60 -6.73 -15.32 -0.98
C ASP A 60 -7.13 -13.96 -1.56
N VAL A 61 -6.61 -12.89 -0.96
CA VAL A 61 -6.85 -11.51 -1.43
C VAL A 61 -5.55 -10.96 -1.99
N GLU A 62 -5.62 -10.35 -3.15
CA GLU A 62 -4.47 -9.74 -3.82
C GLU A 62 -4.82 -8.31 -4.25
N LEU A 63 -3.91 -7.36 -3.96
CA LEU A 63 -4.00 -6.00 -4.46
C LEU A 63 -3.17 -5.89 -5.74
N THR A 64 -3.75 -5.27 -6.75
CA THR A 64 -3.08 -5.01 -8.03
C THR A 64 -2.95 -3.50 -8.23
N TYR A 65 -1.76 -3.06 -8.60
CA TYR A 65 -1.47 -1.64 -8.85
C TYR A 65 -1.25 -1.46 -10.35
N LYS A 66 -2.03 -0.57 -10.95
CA LYS A 66 -1.93 -0.28 -12.38
C LYS A 66 -1.40 1.13 -12.56
N LYS A 67 -0.34 1.28 -13.36
CA LYS A 67 0.17 2.60 -13.69
C LYS A 67 -0.92 3.37 -14.46
N LYS A 68 -1.14 4.63 -14.07
CA LYS A 68 -2.10 5.48 -14.76
C LYS A 68 -1.67 5.69 -16.19
N ALA A 69 -2.64 5.73 -17.10
CA ALA A 69 -2.39 6.09 -18.49
C ALA A 69 -1.91 7.55 -18.56
N GLU A 70 -0.93 7.80 -19.43
CA GLU A 70 -0.52 9.16 -19.74
C GLU A 70 -1.53 9.77 -20.71
N GLU A 71 -1.92 11.01 -20.41
CA GLU A 71 -2.80 11.78 -21.31
C GLU A 71 -1.97 12.78 -22.11
#